data_edd2b0da2b6f78a335baab2c488ef53c
#
_entry.id   edd2b0da2b6f78a335baab2c488ef53c
#
_cell.length_a   1.000
_cell.length_b   1.000
_cell.length_c   1.000
_cell.angle_alpha   90.00
_cell.angle_beta   90.00
_cell.angle_gamma   90.00
#
_symmetry.space_group_name_H-M   'P 1'
#
loop_
_entity.id
_entity.type
_entity.pdbx_description
1 polymer ?
#
loop_
_entity_poly.entity_id
_entity_poly.type
_entity_poly.pdbx_seq_one_letter_code
_entity_poly.pdbx_strand_id
1 'polypeptide(L)'
;NLRYSDDDFEEAAHLSSDGSFDMSMSEGGTLVILDEEGNEVQLGNAAIAAVAVAVLIGVILVFLVVFILVGILDAFVINPFQVGCYRFFYKNLSEPARISNLGYGFDNNYKETAKTMFFRDLYLVLWSMLLIVPGIVKGYEYMMIPYLLADDPTMTKEKAFEESRRMMTGQKWNAFVLEIGRASCR
;
A
#
# COMPACT_ATOMS: atom_id res chain seq x y z
N ASN A 1 29.14 -44.40 -9.52
CA ASN A 1 28.41 -45.34 -8.64
C ASN A 1 28.66 -44.97 -7.19
N LEU A 2 28.04 -43.90 -6.72
CA LEU A 2 27.91 -43.60 -5.27
C LEU A 2 26.60 -44.25 -4.83
N ARG A 3 26.74 -45.38 -4.17
CA ARG A 3 25.65 -46.07 -3.49
C ARG A 3 25.47 -45.27 -2.17
N TYR A 4 24.44 -44.46 -2.11
CA TYR A 4 24.00 -43.79 -0.90
C TYR A 4 23.28 -44.86 -0.07
N SER A 5 23.75 -45.10 1.15
CA SER A 5 23.18 -46.11 2.08
C SER A 5 21.98 -45.43 2.80
N ASP A 6 20.88 -46.18 2.89
CA ASP A 6 19.67 -45.74 3.61
C ASP A 6 19.89 -45.49 5.10
N ASP A 7 21.02 -45.98 5.63
CA ASP A 7 21.40 -45.87 7.06
C ASP A 7 21.84 -44.46 7.47
N ASP A 8 22.27 -43.61 6.51
CA ASP A 8 22.72 -42.24 6.80
C ASP A 8 21.59 -41.24 7.04
N PHE A 9 20.35 -41.62 6.68
CA PHE A 9 19.16 -40.78 6.86
C PHE A 9 18.51 -40.94 8.24
N GLU A 10 18.64 -42.14 8.88
CA GLU A 10 18.10 -42.36 10.22
C GLU A 10 18.94 -41.69 11.31
N GLU A 11 20.25 -41.50 11.11
CA GLU A 11 21.12 -40.83 12.08
C GLU A 11 20.95 -39.33 12.17
N ALA A 12 20.47 -38.69 11.09
CA ALA A 12 20.21 -37.24 11.09
C ALA A 12 18.88 -36.85 11.79
N ALA A 13 17.95 -37.81 11.97
CA ALA A 13 16.66 -37.58 12.60
C ALA A 13 16.73 -37.64 14.17
N HIS A 14 17.84 -38.10 14.75
CA HIS A 14 17.94 -38.32 16.19
C HIS A 14 18.56 -37.15 17.00
N LEU A 15 18.88 -36.03 16.39
CA LEU A 15 19.55 -34.90 17.03
C LEU A 15 18.69 -33.65 17.17
N SER A 16 17.49 -33.77 17.73
CA SER A 16 16.84 -32.57 18.29
C SER A 16 15.90 -32.93 19.44
N SER A 17 16.51 -33.07 20.61
CA SER A 17 15.84 -33.24 21.92
C SER A 17 15.53 -31.90 22.58
N ASP A 18 15.20 -30.83 21.81
CA ASP A 18 14.99 -29.48 22.37
C ASP A 18 13.81 -28.78 21.71
N GLY A 19 12.63 -29.36 21.82
CA GLY A 19 11.37 -28.67 21.51
C GLY A 19 11.24 -28.01 20.12
N SER A 20 12.10 -28.39 19.16
CA SER A 20 12.07 -27.87 17.80
C SER A 20 11.13 -28.73 16.94
N PHE A 21 10.30 -28.07 16.21
CA PHE A 21 9.37 -28.64 15.24
C PHE A 21 10.17 -29.15 14.04
N ASP A 22 10.41 -30.48 13.98
CA ASP A 22 11.11 -31.12 12.87
C ASP A 22 10.15 -31.47 11.72
N MET A 23 10.43 -30.92 10.55
CA MET A 23 9.68 -31.11 9.33
C MET A 23 10.54 -31.86 8.32
N SER A 24 10.22 -33.13 8.03
CA SER A 24 10.92 -33.94 7.03
C SER A 24 9.99 -34.30 5.85
N MET A 25 10.55 -34.36 4.64
CA MET A 25 9.84 -34.81 3.44
C MET A 25 10.19 -36.26 3.15
N SER A 26 9.19 -37.15 3.13
CA SER A 26 9.33 -38.53 2.69
C SER A 26 9.47 -38.61 1.16
N GLU A 27 10.13 -39.65 0.64
CA GLU A 27 10.34 -39.90 -0.80
C GLU A 27 9.04 -39.98 -1.65
N GLY A 28 7.88 -40.07 -1.02
CA GLY A 28 6.55 -40.03 -1.67
C GLY A 28 5.88 -38.65 -1.70
N GLY A 29 6.58 -37.57 -1.32
CA GLY A 29 6.00 -36.21 -1.28
C GLY A 29 4.99 -35.97 -0.15
N THR A 30 4.99 -36.81 0.88
CA THR A 30 4.23 -36.64 2.13
C THR A 30 5.06 -35.94 3.17
N LEU A 31 4.52 -34.89 3.77
CA LEU A 31 5.15 -34.16 4.86
C LEU A 31 4.84 -34.88 6.16
N VAL A 32 5.89 -35.31 6.87
CA VAL A 32 5.79 -35.95 8.17
C VAL A 32 6.08 -34.92 9.24
N ILE A 33 5.14 -34.73 10.15
CA ILE A 33 5.26 -33.84 11.30
C ILE A 33 5.23 -34.71 12.55
N LEU A 34 6.18 -34.51 13.45
CA LEU A 34 6.16 -35.13 14.76
C LEU A 34 5.33 -34.25 15.71
N ASP A 35 4.38 -34.87 16.42
CA ASP A 35 3.66 -34.20 17.49
C ASP A 35 4.51 -34.15 18.78
N GLU A 36 4.04 -33.42 19.81
CA GLU A 36 4.74 -33.30 21.09
C GLU A 36 4.92 -34.64 21.80
N GLU A 37 4.25 -35.69 21.40
CA GLU A 37 4.34 -37.07 21.92
C GLU A 37 5.26 -37.96 21.07
N GLY A 38 5.83 -37.42 19.97
CA GLY A 38 6.74 -38.14 19.08
C GLY A 38 6.05 -39.10 18.08
N ASN A 39 4.72 -38.94 17.86
CA ASN A 39 4.02 -39.73 16.88
C ASN A 39 4.12 -39.07 15.50
N GLU A 40 4.38 -39.88 14.46
CA GLU A 40 4.42 -39.43 13.08
C GLU A 40 3.00 -39.16 12.54
N VAL A 41 2.70 -37.88 12.29
CA VAL A 41 1.46 -37.50 11.58
C VAL A 41 1.80 -37.29 10.12
N GLN A 42 1.45 -38.24 9.27
CA GLN A 42 1.59 -38.15 7.82
C GLN A 42 0.47 -37.28 7.24
N LEU A 43 0.82 -36.04 6.81
CA LEU A 43 -0.10 -35.22 6.05
C LEU A 43 -0.02 -35.59 4.56
N GLY A 44 -1.09 -36.15 4.04
CA GLY A 44 -1.24 -36.36 2.58
C GLY A 44 -1.16 -35.01 1.82
N ASN A 45 -0.73 -35.04 0.56
CA ASN A 45 -0.55 -33.86 -0.30
C ASN A 45 -1.78 -32.92 -0.31
N ALA A 46 -2.98 -33.47 -0.15
CA ALA A 46 -4.22 -32.68 -0.05
C ALA A 46 -4.28 -31.84 1.25
N ALA A 47 -3.82 -32.39 2.38
CA ALA A 47 -3.81 -31.68 3.65
C ALA A 47 -2.74 -30.58 3.66
N ILE A 48 -1.57 -30.83 3.06
CA ILE A 48 -0.51 -29.82 2.90
C ILE A 48 -1.01 -28.66 2.03
N ALA A 49 -1.68 -28.98 0.91
CA ALA A 49 -2.27 -27.98 0.04
C ALA A 49 -3.34 -27.15 0.78
N ALA A 50 -4.19 -27.80 1.59
CA ALA A 50 -5.20 -27.10 2.37
C ALA A 50 -4.59 -26.14 3.41
N VAL A 51 -3.54 -26.54 4.11
CA VAL A 51 -2.82 -25.69 5.05
C VAL A 51 -2.15 -24.52 4.31
N ALA A 52 -1.49 -24.76 3.18
CA ALA A 52 -0.88 -23.72 2.38
C ALA A 52 -1.91 -22.67 1.91
N VAL A 53 -3.08 -23.13 1.44
CA VAL A 53 -4.19 -22.25 1.04
C VAL A 53 -4.71 -21.45 2.24
N ALA A 54 -4.89 -22.08 3.40
CA ALA A 54 -5.35 -21.41 4.61
C ALA A 54 -4.35 -20.32 5.07
N VAL A 55 -3.05 -20.60 5.01
CA VAL A 55 -2.00 -19.61 5.33
C VAL A 55 -2.03 -18.46 4.32
N LEU A 56 -2.15 -18.74 3.03
CA LEU A 56 -2.27 -17.69 2.00
C LEU A 56 -3.48 -16.80 2.23
N ILE A 57 -4.65 -17.38 2.54
CA ILE A 57 -5.86 -16.63 2.87
C ILE A 57 -5.61 -15.76 4.11
N GLY A 58 -5.01 -16.31 5.15
CA GLY A 58 -4.66 -15.57 6.37
C GLY A 58 -3.74 -14.37 6.08
N VAL A 59 -2.70 -14.58 5.29
CA VAL A 59 -1.79 -13.50 4.87
C VAL A 59 -2.54 -12.43 4.07
N ILE A 60 -3.37 -12.82 3.11
CA ILE A 60 -4.18 -11.87 2.33
C ILE A 60 -5.12 -11.06 3.22
N LEU A 61 -5.77 -11.68 4.21
CA LEU A 61 -6.65 -10.98 5.15
C LEU A 61 -5.88 -9.98 6.01
N VAL A 62 -4.69 -10.34 6.49
CA VAL A 62 -3.84 -9.42 7.25
C VAL A 62 -3.43 -8.23 6.38
N PHE A 63 -2.99 -8.46 5.14
CA PHE A 63 -2.68 -7.37 4.20
C PHE A 63 -3.88 -6.48 3.91
N LEU A 64 -5.07 -7.04 3.75
CA LEU A 64 -6.31 -6.29 3.56
C LEU A 64 -6.61 -5.39 4.77
N VAL A 65 -6.52 -5.92 5.99
CA VAL A 65 -6.74 -5.14 7.22
C VAL A 65 -5.74 -4.00 7.33
N VAL A 66 -4.44 -4.28 7.11
CA VAL A 66 -3.39 -3.25 7.13
C VAL A 66 -3.64 -2.19 6.06
N PHE A 67 -4.00 -2.59 4.85
CA PHE A 67 -4.31 -1.68 3.75
C PHE A 67 -5.49 -0.75 4.08
N ILE A 68 -6.55 -1.28 4.69
CA ILE A 68 -7.71 -0.50 5.13
C ILE A 68 -7.29 0.49 6.23
N LEU A 69 -6.53 0.06 7.23
CA LEU A 69 -6.05 0.93 8.31
C LEU A 69 -5.17 2.07 7.79
N VAL A 70 -4.23 1.75 6.90
CA VAL A 70 -3.37 2.76 6.26
C VAL A 70 -4.20 3.72 5.42
N GLY A 71 -5.17 3.23 4.65
CA GLY A 71 -6.08 4.08 3.86
C GLY A 71 -6.93 5.02 4.71
N ILE A 72 -7.37 4.58 5.89
CA ILE A 72 -8.08 5.44 6.85
C ILE A 72 -7.15 6.54 7.38
N LEU A 73 -5.93 6.19 7.77
CA LEU A 73 -4.95 7.17 8.25
C LEU A 73 -4.58 8.17 7.14
N ASP A 74 -4.40 7.70 5.92
CA ASP A 74 -4.13 8.56 4.77
C ASP A 74 -5.28 9.56 4.54
N ALA A 75 -6.51 9.07 4.46
CA ALA A 75 -7.68 9.91 4.21
C ALA A 75 -7.92 10.97 5.30
N PHE A 76 -7.75 10.62 6.57
CA PHE A 76 -8.14 11.47 7.69
C PHE A 76 -6.98 12.30 8.28
N VAL A 77 -5.74 11.89 8.08
CA VAL A 77 -4.57 12.58 8.66
C VAL A 77 -3.66 13.12 7.58
N ILE A 78 -3.18 12.26 6.69
CA ILE A 78 -2.15 12.63 5.71
C ILE A 78 -2.71 13.62 4.68
N ASN A 79 -3.90 13.36 4.16
CA ASN A 79 -4.51 14.21 3.14
C ASN A 79 -4.80 15.64 3.62
N PRO A 80 -5.46 15.89 4.78
CA PRO A 80 -5.63 17.25 5.30
C PRO A 80 -4.30 17.93 5.62
N PHE A 81 -3.32 17.18 6.14
CA PHE A 81 -1.98 17.69 6.39
C PHE A 81 -1.26 18.11 5.08
N GLN A 82 -1.43 17.34 4.02
CA GLN A 82 -0.89 17.66 2.70
C GLN A 82 -1.44 19.00 2.18
N VAL A 83 -2.75 19.24 2.32
CA VAL A 83 -3.36 20.54 1.95
C VAL A 83 -2.76 21.69 2.77
N GLY A 84 -2.54 21.47 4.08
CA GLY A 84 -1.84 22.44 4.93
C GLY A 84 -0.42 22.74 4.48
N CYS A 85 0.34 21.72 4.07
CA CYS A 85 1.68 21.89 3.51
C CYS A 85 1.66 22.71 2.21
N TYR A 86 0.75 22.42 1.30
CA TYR A 86 0.63 23.20 0.06
C TYR A 86 0.31 24.67 0.35
N ARG A 87 -0.60 24.94 1.29
CA ARG A 87 -0.92 26.30 1.72
C ARG A 87 0.28 27.01 2.36
N PHE A 88 1.03 26.31 3.21
CA PHE A 88 2.24 26.84 3.80
C PHE A 88 3.23 27.30 2.72
N PHE A 89 3.54 26.45 1.75
CA PHE A 89 4.46 26.80 0.67
C PHE A 89 3.92 27.90 -0.25
N TYR A 90 2.63 27.85 -0.58
CA TYR A 90 1.99 28.85 -1.40
C TYR A 90 2.05 30.24 -0.75
N LYS A 91 1.70 30.35 0.53
CA LYS A 91 1.73 31.62 1.25
C LYS A 91 3.15 32.14 1.49
N ASN A 92 4.12 31.25 1.65
CA ASN A 92 5.52 31.63 1.84
C ASN A 92 6.14 32.35 0.62
N LEU A 93 5.47 32.33 -0.52
CA LEU A 93 5.89 33.12 -1.70
C LEU A 93 5.58 34.60 -1.56
N SER A 94 4.58 34.97 -0.75
CA SER A 94 4.09 36.37 -0.62
C SER A 94 4.10 36.92 0.80
N GLU A 95 4.11 36.03 1.81
CA GLU A 95 4.03 36.41 3.22
C GLU A 95 5.07 35.64 4.04
N PRO A 96 5.51 36.14 5.24
CA PRO A 96 6.36 35.34 6.11
C PRO A 96 5.68 34.06 6.55
N ALA A 97 6.39 32.92 6.41
CA ALA A 97 5.89 31.59 6.72
C ALA A 97 5.41 31.48 8.17
N ARG A 98 4.17 31.07 8.34
CA ARG A 98 3.56 30.75 9.65
C ARG A 98 3.29 29.28 9.75
N ILE A 99 3.84 28.61 10.77
CA ILE A 99 3.64 27.18 11.02
C ILE A 99 2.16 26.84 11.20
N SER A 100 1.33 27.77 11.67
CA SER A 100 -0.11 27.60 11.79
C SER A 100 -0.81 27.24 10.48
N ASN A 101 -0.23 27.58 9.33
CA ASN A 101 -0.76 27.22 8.02
C ASN A 101 -0.73 25.70 7.75
N LEU A 102 0.11 24.94 8.46
CA LEU A 102 0.16 23.47 8.33
C LEU A 102 -1.13 22.80 8.86
N GLY A 103 -1.76 23.40 9.89
CA GLY A 103 -3.04 22.91 10.44
C GLY A 103 -4.27 23.30 9.62
N TYR A 104 -4.10 24.10 8.57
CA TYR A 104 -5.22 24.68 7.82
C TYR A 104 -6.23 23.67 7.29
N GLY A 105 -5.78 22.52 6.82
CA GLY A 105 -6.66 21.46 6.34
C GLY A 105 -7.52 20.80 7.43
N PHE A 106 -7.15 20.98 8.71
CA PHE A 106 -7.93 20.50 9.85
C PHE A 106 -8.89 21.55 10.39
N ASP A 107 -8.51 22.83 10.32
CA ASP A 107 -9.28 23.93 10.90
C ASP A 107 -10.41 24.41 9.98
N ASN A 108 -10.21 24.34 8.66
CA ASN A 108 -11.12 24.94 7.68
C ASN A 108 -11.78 23.84 6.82
N ASN A 109 -13.09 23.63 7.09
CA ASN A 109 -13.95 22.71 6.34
C ASN A 109 -13.34 21.31 6.15
N TYR A 110 -12.76 20.77 7.23
CA TYR A 110 -12.07 19.46 7.27
C TYR A 110 -12.82 18.33 6.54
N LYS A 111 -14.16 18.25 6.74
CA LYS A 111 -14.97 17.18 6.18
C LYS A 111 -14.98 17.20 4.65
N GLU A 112 -15.13 18.35 4.02
CA GLU A 112 -15.13 18.47 2.57
C GLU A 112 -13.72 18.29 2.00
N THR A 113 -12.70 18.80 2.69
CA THR A 113 -11.29 18.59 2.32
C THR A 113 -10.93 17.10 2.36
N ALA A 114 -11.19 16.43 3.48
CA ALA A 114 -10.91 15.00 3.66
C ALA A 114 -11.70 14.15 2.63
N LYS A 115 -12.98 14.46 2.43
CA LYS A 115 -13.84 13.78 1.45
C LYS A 115 -13.31 13.95 0.02
N THR A 116 -12.97 15.16 -0.38
CA THR A 116 -12.47 15.44 -1.74
C THR A 116 -11.16 14.71 -2.01
N MET A 117 -10.22 14.76 -1.06
CA MET A 117 -8.94 14.08 -1.15
C MET A 117 -9.11 12.56 -1.16
N PHE A 118 -9.98 12.01 -0.32
CA PHE A 118 -10.30 10.57 -0.31
C PHE A 118 -10.84 10.11 -1.68
N PHE A 119 -11.80 10.84 -2.26
CA PHE A 119 -12.31 10.47 -3.59
C PHE A 119 -11.25 10.61 -4.68
N ARG A 120 -10.35 11.59 -4.58
CA ARG A 120 -9.20 11.70 -5.48
C ARG A 120 -8.36 10.41 -5.44
N ASP A 121 -7.97 9.98 -4.24
CA ASP A 121 -7.13 8.81 -4.06
C ASP A 121 -7.84 7.52 -4.48
N LEU A 122 -9.13 7.40 -4.15
CA LEU A 122 -9.97 6.28 -4.59
C LEU A 122 -10.03 6.19 -6.13
N TYR A 123 -10.24 7.30 -6.82
CA TYR A 123 -10.24 7.31 -8.28
C TYR A 123 -8.87 6.98 -8.87
N LEU A 124 -7.78 7.45 -8.26
CA LEU A 124 -6.43 7.12 -8.70
C LEU A 124 -6.14 5.62 -8.54
N VAL A 125 -6.47 5.04 -7.40
CA VAL A 125 -6.32 3.59 -7.16
C VAL A 125 -7.16 2.80 -8.16
N LEU A 126 -8.43 3.16 -8.37
CA LEU A 126 -9.32 2.48 -9.30
C LEU A 126 -8.78 2.49 -10.74
N TRP A 127 -8.33 3.65 -11.21
CA TRP A 127 -7.74 3.78 -12.55
C TRP A 127 -6.40 3.06 -12.67
N SER A 128 -5.59 3.05 -11.61
CA SER A 128 -4.31 2.34 -11.59
C SER A 128 -4.50 0.81 -11.60
N MET A 129 -5.54 0.32 -10.92
CA MET A 129 -5.88 -1.12 -10.95
C MET A 129 -6.42 -1.56 -12.32
N LEU A 130 -7.16 -0.68 -12.99
CA LEU A 130 -7.71 -1.00 -14.31
C LEU A 130 -6.62 -1.06 -15.38
N LEU A 131 -5.78 -0.04 -15.43
CA LEU A 131 -4.64 0.06 -16.36
C LEU A 131 -3.64 1.10 -15.82
N ILE A 132 -2.35 0.76 -15.82
CA ILE A 132 -1.29 1.65 -15.33
C ILE A 132 -1.24 2.97 -16.10
N VAL A 133 -1.34 2.94 -17.42
CA VAL A 133 -1.24 4.15 -18.28
C VAL A 133 -2.37 5.15 -18.00
N PRO A 134 -3.66 4.78 -18.03
CA PRO A 134 -4.71 5.75 -17.68
C PRO A 134 -4.67 6.18 -16.21
N GLY A 135 -4.15 5.34 -15.30
CA GLY A 135 -3.90 5.74 -13.91
C GLY A 135 -2.94 6.92 -13.81
N ILE A 136 -1.82 6.89 -14.53
CA ILE A 136 -0.85 7.98 -14.60
C ILE A 136 -1.49 9.24 -15.20
N VAL A 137 -2.22 9.13 -16.31
CA VAL A 137 -2.89 10.26 -16.97
C VAL A 137 -3.91 10.93 -16.03
N LYS A 138 -4.67 10.14 -15.27
CA LYS A 138 -5.60 10.63 -14.26
C LYS A 138 -4.90 11.22 -13.04
N GLY A 139 -3.73 10.70 -12.67
CA GLY A 139 -2.87 11.28 -11.66
C GLY A 139 -2.54 12.74 -11.96
N TYR A 140 -2.08 13.01 -13.17
CA TYR A 140 -1.83 14.39 -13.61
C TYR A 140 -3.10 15.23 -13.69
N GLU A 141 -4.24 14.66 -14.10
CA GLU A 141 -5.50 15.36 -14.15
C GLU A 141 -5.99 15.87 -12.79
N TYR A 142 -5.72 15.11 -11.73
CA TYR A 142 -6.14 15.42 -10.36
C TYR A 142 -5.04 16.06 -9.51
N MET A 143 -3.88 16.35 -10.09
CA MET A 143 -2.70 16.87 -9.39
C MET A 143 -2.96 18.23 -8.74
N MET A 144 -3.85 19.06 -9.31
CA MET A 144 -4.13 20.41 -8.80
C MET A 144 -5.14 20.43 -7.64
N ILE A 145 -5.84 19.33 -7.34
CA ILE A 145 -6.88 19.30 -6.29
C ILE A 145 -6.37 19.78 -4.93
N PRO A 146 -5.23 19.31 -4.38
CA PRO A 146 -4.77 19.75 -3.08
C PRO A 146 -4.38 21.23 -3.04
N TYR A 147 -3.93 21.80 -4.17
CA TYR A 147 -3.62 23.23 -4.27
C TYR A 147 -4.91 24.07 -4.28
N LEU A 148 -5.95 23.62 -4.99
CA LEU A 148 -7.26 24.28 -5.02
C LEU A 148 -7.91 24.30 -3.63
N LEU A 149 -7.84 23.19 -2.89
CA LEU A 149 -8.33 23.12 -1.52
C LEU A 149 -7.49 23.92 -0.53
N ALA A 150 -6.20 24.07 -0.80
CA ALA A 150 -5.32 24.94 -0.01
C ALA A 150 -5.66 26.42 -0.19
N ASP A 151 -6.15 26.83 -1.37
CA ASP A 151 -6.57 28.20 -1.66
C ASP A 151 -8.00 28.46 -1.16
N ASP A 152 -8.96 27.60 -1.54
CA ASP A 152 -10.37 27.70 -1.13
C ASP A 152 -10.87 26.38 -0.51
N PRO A 153 -10.87 26.26 0.84
CA PRO A 153 -11.33 25.07 1.55
C PRO A 153 -12.85 24.89 1.50
N THR A 154 -13.59 25.89 1.03
CA THR A 154 -15.06 25.84 0.88
C THR A 154 -15.49 25.22 -0.45
N MET A 155 -14.51 24.94 -1.33
CA MET A 155 -14.77 24.36 -2.65
C MET A 155 -15.39 22.96 -2.52
N THR A 156 -16.50 22.73 -3.23
CA THR A 156 -17.11 21.40 -3.28
C THR A 156 -16.25 20.42 -4.07
N LYS A 157 -16.39 19.12 -3.75
CA LYS A 157 -15.67 18.05 -4.44
C LYS A 157 -15.80 18.15 -5.96
N GLU A 158 -17.02 18.28 -6.45
CA GLU A 158 -17.32 18.34 -7.89
C GLU A 158 -16.57 19.49 -8.57
N LYS A 159 -16.59 20.68 -7.95
CA LYS A 159 -15.91 21.87 -8.46
C LYS A 159 -14.39 21.71 -8.44
N ALA A 160 -13.83 21.12 -7.39
CA ALA A 160 -12.40 20.86 -7.30
C ALA A 160 -11.90 19.92 -8.40
N PHE A 161 -12.66 18.85 -8.69
CA PHE A 161 -12.34 17.92 -9.76
C PHE A 161 -12.48 18.55 -11.15
N GLU A 162 -13.52 19.33 -11.39
CA GLU A 162 -13.75 20.03 -12.65
C GLU A 162 -12.64 21.06 -12.93
N GLU A 163 -12.32 21.88 -11.94
CA GLU A 163 -11.30 22.92 -12.05
C GLU A 163 -9.91 22.34 -12.25
N SER A 164 -9.54 21.30 -11.47
CA SER A 164 -8.27 20.59 -11.65
C SER A 164 -8.15 20.01 -13.07
N ARG A 165 -9.20 19.38 -13.58
CA ARG A 165 -9.26 18.85 -14.95
C ARG A 165 -9.09 19.97 -15.97
N ARG A 166 -9.78 21.11 -15.79
CA ARG A 166 -9.69 22.27 -16.67
C ARG A 166 -8.27 22.81 -16.72
N MET A 167 -7.63 23.01 -15.57
CA MET A 167 -6.26 23.52 -15.47
C MET A 167 -5.24 22.60 -16.12
N MET A 168 -5.40 21.28 -15.97
CA MET A 168 -4.47 20.28 -16.50
C MET A 168 -4.75 19.88 -17.94
N THR A 169 -5.82 20.38 -18.56
CA THR A 169 -6.11 20.15 -19.98
C THR A 169 -5.04 20.81 -20.85
N GLY A 170 -4.36 20.00 -21.67
CA GLY A 170 -3.24 20.46 -22.51
C GLY A 170 -1.89 20.59 -21.79
N GLN A 171 -1.85 20.56 -20.46
CA GLN A 171 -0.63 20.74 -19.68
C GLN A 171 -0.05 19.44 -19.09
N LYS A 172 -0.73 18.30 -19.22
CA LYS A 172 -0.33 17.01 -18.63
C LYS A 172 1.07 16.60 -19.06
N TRP A 173 1.40 16.78 -20.33
CA TRP A 173 2.72 16.44 -20.87
C TRP A 173 3.82 17.35 -20.33
N ASN A 174 3.56 18.64 -20.23
CA ASN A 174 4.50 19.60 -19.68
C ASN A 174 4.79 19.31 -18.19
N ALA A 175 3.74 18.96 -17.42
CA ALA A 175 3.88 18.56 -16.02
C ALA A 175 4.74 17.29 -15.88
N PHE A 176 4.51 16.28 -16.73
CA PHE A 176 5.30 15.05 -16.77
C PHE A 176 6.78 15.33 -17.07
N VAL A 177 7.08 16.15 -18.08
CA VAL A 177 8.45 16.51 -18.45
C VAL A 177 9.15 17.27 -17.33
N LEU A 178 8.46 18.19 -16.66
CA LEU A 178 9.00 18.93 -15.50
C LEU A 178 9.33 18.00 -14.33
N GLU A 179 8.50 17.00 -14.08
CA GLU A 179 8.72 16.05 -12.99
C GLU A 179 9.92 15.15 -13.26
N ILE A 180 10.07 14.65 -14.50
CA ILE A 180 11.26 13.91 -14.92
C ILE A 180 12.52 14.79 -14.84
N GLY A 181 12.44 16.03 -15.31
CA GLY A 181 13.55 16.98 -15.23
C GLY A 181 14.01 17.21 -13.80
N ARG A 182 13.07 17.37 -12.86
CA ARG A 182 13.37 17.49 -11.42
C ARG A 182 14.04 16.24 -10.86
N ALA A 183 13.56 15.06 -11.24
CA ALA A 183 14.14 13.78 -10.80
C ALA A 183 15.56 13.56 -11.34
N SER A 184 15.84 14.05 -12.55
CA SER A 184 17.17 13.94 -13.19
C SER A 184 18.21 14.92 -12.64
N CYS A 185 17.78 16.02 -12.01
CA CYS A 185 18.68 17.03 -11.42
C CYS A 185 19.07 16.73 -9.95
N ARG A 186 18.69 15.57 -9.41
CA ARG A 186 18.96 15.17 -8.04
C ARG A 186 20.04 14.11 -7.97
#